data_1d099d0407e2c75753e5d34e02170436
#
_entry.id   1d099d0407e2c75753e5d34e02170436
#
_cell.length_a   1.000
_cell.length_b   1.000
_cell.length_c   1.000
_cell.angle_alpha   90.00
_cell.angle_beta   90.00
_cell.angle_gamma   90.00
#
_symmetry.space_group_name_H-M   'P 1'
#
loop_
_entity.id
_entity.type
_entity.pdbx_description
1 polymer ?
#
loop_
_entity_poly.entity_id
_entity_poly.type
_entity_poly.pdbx_seq_one_letter_code
_entity_poly.pdbx_strand_id
1 'polypeptide(L)'
;MNPHDRLLLDAARAGDTDAVRAALAAGAAPETRDEDLRTPLLLAVLGDHLRAAEVLVAAGADPNAPDSRADSPWLVTGVTGSVRMMRALLPAGPDLTQRNRFGGISLIPAAERGHVGYVRAVLAETDVRVDHVNRLGWTALLEAVILGDGGSRHEEVVRLLLAAGADPWLADSEGVTAYEHAVRRGFAGLARLLAAAQDRSGGDGRSGP
;
A
#
# COMPACT_ATOMS: atom_id res chain seq x y z
N MET A 1 9.82 -24.17 -18.03
CA MET A 1 8.45 -23.61 -17.88
C MET A 1 7.51 -24.43 -18.74
N ASN A 2 6.43 -24.95 -18.17
CA ASN A 2 5.36 -25.67 -18.85
C ASN A 2 4.65 -24.70 -19.85
N PRO A 3 4.21 -25.14 -21.05
CA PRO A 3 3.47 -24.28 -21.98
C PRO A 3 2.24 -23.59 -21.38
N HIS A 4 1.52 -24.27 -20.50
CA HIS A 4 0.35 -23.71 -19.80
C HIS A 4 0.73 -22.61 -18.78
N ASP A 5 1.90 -22.72 -18.15
CA ASP A 5 2.41 -21.68 -17.24
C ASP A 5 2.69 -20.38 -18.01
N ARG A 6 3.29 -20.48 -19.21
CA ARG A 6 3.53 -19.33 -20.06
C ARG A 6 2.22 -18.66 -20.48
N LEU A 7 1.24 -19.45 -20.91
CA LEU A 7 -0.08 -18.93 -21.25
C LEU A 7 -0.75 -18.22 -20.08
N LEU A 8 -0.61 -18.76 -18.85
CA LEU A 8 -1.16 -18.15 -17.64
C LEU A 8 -0.52 -16.77 -17.37
N LEU A 9 0.80 -16.66 -17.47
CA LEU A 9 1.50 -15.38 -17.30
C LEU A 9 1.07 -14.34 -18.34
N ASP A 10 0.99 -14.74 -19.61
CA ASP A 10 0.59 -13.84 -20.68
C ASP A 10 -0.88 -13.41 -20.55
N ALA A 11 -1.78 -14.33 -20.22
CA ALA A 11 -3.19 -14.06 -19.98
C ALA A 11 -3.41 -13.12 -18.78
N ALA A 12 -2.69 -13.35 -17.67
CA ALA A 12 -2.76 -12.50 -16.48
C ALA A 12 -2.25 -11.09 -16.77
N ARG A 13 -1.17 -10.95 -17.54
CA ARG A 13 -0.62 -9.66 -17.97
C ARG A 13 -1.57 -8.89 -18.90
N ALA A 14 -2.28 -9.60 -19.75
CA ALA A 14 -3.26 -9.02 -20.68
C ALA A 14 -4.64 -8.76 -20.02
N GLY A 15 -4.90 -9.32 -18.83
CA GLY A 15 -6.20 -9.26 -18.18
C GLY A 15 -7.27 -10.16 -18.85
N ASP A 16 -6.85 -11.13 -19.68
CA ASP A 16 -7.74 -12.09 -20.32
C ASP A 16 -8.19 -13.16 -19.30
N THR A 17 -9.31 -12.88 -18.66
CA THR A 17 -9.86 -13.71 -17.60
C THR A 17 -10.23 -15.13 -18.07
N ASP A 18 -10.70 -15.26 -19.31
CA ASP A 18 -11.10 -16.57 -19.84
C ASP A 18 -9.87 -17.42 -20.18
N ALA A 19 -8.82 -16.80 -20.73
CA ALA A 19 -7.54 -17.46 -20.93
C ALA A 19 -6.86 -17.85 -19.61
N VAL A 20 -6.97 -17.02 -18.55
CA VAL A 20 -6.52 -17.36 -17.18
C VAL A 20 -7.23 -18.62 -16.69
N ARG A 21 -8.56 -18.69 -16.79
CA ARG A 21 -9.33 -19.89 -16.40
C ARG A 21 -8.92 -21.13 -17.19
N ALA A 22 -8.78 -20.97 -18.51
CA ALA A 22 -8.40 -22.07 -19.39
C ALA A 22 -7.00 -22.61 -19.06
N ALA A 23 -6.02 -21.74 -18.82
CA ALA A 23 -4.67 -22.14 -18.46
C ALA A 23 -4.63 -22.88 -17.11
N LEU A 24 -5.35 -22.37 -16.09
CA LEU A 24 -5.47 -23.03 -14.78
C LEU A 24 -6.14 -24.39 -14.89
N ALA A 25 -7.23 -24.51 -15.66
CA ALA A 25 -7.93 -25.77 -15.91
C ALA A 25 -7.05 -26.79 -16.66
N ALA A 26 -6.10 -26.32 -17.49
CA ALA A 26 -5.10 -27.14 -18.18
C ALA A 26 -3.90 -27.51 -17.30
N GLY A 27 -3.91 -27.15 -16.01
CA GLY A 27 -2.87 -27.52 -15.02
C GLY A 27 -1.71 -26.55 -14.94
N ALA A 28 -1.87 -25.28 -15.35
CA ALA A 28 -0.89 -24.24 -15.07
C ALA A 28 -0.76 -24.01 -13.56
N ALA A 29 0.48 -23.82 -13.07
CA ALA A 29 0.74 -23.52 -11.68
C ALA A 29 0.41 -22.04 -11.37
N PRO A 30 -0.46 -21.72 -10.37
CA PRO A 30 -0.79 -20.34 -10.02
C PRO A 30 0.42 -19.50 -9.59
N GLU A 31 1.46 -20.16 -9.05
CA GLU A 31 2.71 -19.56 -8.58
C GLU A 31 3.85 -19.63 -9.60
N THR A 32 3.53 -19.92 -10.86
CA THR A 32 4.54 -19.82 -11.93
C THR A 32 5.12 -18.41 -12.00
N ARG A 33 6.39 -18.28 -12.47
CA ARG A 33 7.11 -17.00 -12.44
C ARG A 33 7.71 -16.66 -13.79
N ASP A 34 7.64 -15.39 -14.16
CA ASP A 34 8.36 -14.87 -15.33
C ASP A 34 9.85 -14.59 -14.98
N GLU A 35 10.58 -13.99 -15.93
CA GLU A 35 12.02 -13.70 -15.79
C GLU A 35 12.32 -12.69 -14.67
N ASP A 36 11.36 -11.83 -14.33
CA ASP A 36 11.44 -10.89 -13.21
C ASP A 36 10.91 -11.48 -11.89
N LEU A 37 10.67 -12.78 -11.83
CA LEU A 37 10.06 -13.51 -10.71
C LEU A 37 8.61 -13.07 -10.40
N ARG A 38 7.91 -12.40 -11.31
CA ARG A 38 6.52 -11.98 -11.11
C ARG A 38 5.57 -13.16 -11.30
N THR A 39 4.62 -13.31 -10.37
CA THR A 39 3.55 -14.30 -10.47
C THR A 39 2.42 -13.79 -11.38
N PRO A 40 1.53 -14.67 -11.89
CA PRO A 40 0.33 -14.25 -12.59
C PRO A 40 -0.51 -13.26 -11.79
N LEU A 41 -0.65 -13.46 -10.47
CA LEU A 41 -1.39 -12.53 -9.61
C LEU A 41 -0.74 -11.15 -9.57
N LEU A 42 0.59 -11.06 -9.44
CA LEU A 42 1.29 -9.78 -9.48
C LEU A 42 1.10 -9.07 -10.84
N LEU A 43 1.17 -9.81 -11.94
CA LEU A 43 0.93 -9.25 -13.27
C LEU A 43 -0.50 -8.70 -13.43
N ALA A 44 -1.49 -9.42 -12.94
CA ALA A 44 -2.88 -8.96 -12.95
C ALA A 44 -3.08 -7.70 -12.08
N VAL A 45 -2.44 -7.63 -10.91
CA VAL A 45 -2.51 -6.46 -10.02
C VAL A 45 -1.82 -5.24 -10.63
N LEU A 46 -0.66 -5.42 -11.27
CA LEU A 46 0.05 -4.34 -11.98
C LEU A 46 -0.78 -3.74 -13.11
N GLY A 47 -1.58 -4.56 -13.80
CA GLY A 47 -2.50 -4.14 -14.87
C GLY A 47 -3.88 -3.68 -14.38
N ASP A 48 -4.16 -3.67 -13.06
CA ASP A 48 -5.49 -3.47 -12.46
C ASP A 48 -6.59 -4.39 -13.05
N HIS A 49 -6.20 -5.60 -13.43
CA HIS A 49 -7.06 -6.62 -14.03
C HIS A 49 -7.86 -7.38 -12.96
N LEU A 50 -8.85 -6.73 -12.37
CA LEU A 50 -9.60 -7.21 -11.21
C LEU A 50 -10.14 -8.63 -11.40
N ARG A 51 -10.80 -8.93 -12.54
CA ARG A 51 -11.42 -10.23 -12.78
C ARG A 51 -10.39 -11.36 -12.88
N ALA A 52 -9.25 -11.10 -13.51
CA ALA A 52 -8.15 -12.06 -13.57
C ALA A 52 -7.56 -12.32 -12.17
N ALA A 53 -7.38 -11.26 -11.37
CA ALA A 53 -6.91 -11.37 -9.99
C ALA A 53 -7.88 -12.19 -9.11
N GLU A 54 -9.20 -11.96 -9.20
CA GLU A 54 -10.21 -12.74 -8.48
C GLU A 54 -10.14 -14.24 -8.81
N VAL A 55 -9.95 -14.57 -10.08
CA VAL A 55 -9.78 -15.97 -10.51
C VAL A 55 -8.51 -16.61 -9.96
N LEU A 56 -7.41 -15.87 -9.98
CA LEU A 56 -6.12 -16.33 -9.45
C LEU A 56 -6.16 -16.52 -7.94
N VAL A 57 -6.76 -15.59 -7.20
CA VAL A 57 -6.99 -15.71 -5.75
C VAL A 57 -7.84 -16.95 -5.43
N ALA A 58 -8.93 -17.17 -6.19
CA ALA A 58 -9.76 -18.35 -6.03
C ALA A 58 -9.01 -19.66 -6.36
N ALA A 59 -7.97 -19.61 -7.19
CA ALA A 59 -7.07 -20.73 -7.48
C ALA A 59 -5.93 -20.89 -6.46
N GLY A 60 -5.92 -20.09 -5.39
CA GLY A 60 -4.93 -20.18 -4.30
C GLY A 60 -3.65 -19.41 -4.55
N ALA A 61 -3.64 -18.42 -5.45
CA ALA A 61 -2.47 -17.57 -5.66
C ALA A 61 -2.12 -16.76 -4.39
N ASP A 62 -0.82 -16.72 -4.06
CA ASP A 62 -0.29 -16.02 -2.88
C ASP A 62 -0.19 -14.51 -3.10
N PRO A 63 -0.93 -13.68 -2.33
CA PRO A 63 -0.84 -12.22 -2.42
C PRO A 63 0.50 -11.66 -1.90
N ASN A 64 1.31 -12.50 -1.25
CA ASN A 64 2.58 -12.13 -0.62
C ASN A 64 3.80 -12.53 -1.45
N ALA A 65 3.62 -13.23 -2.57
CA ALA A 65 4.72 -13.73 -3.40
C ALA A 65 5.53 -12.56 -4.03
N PRO A 66 6.79 -12.32 -3.61
CA PRO A 66 7.56 -11.18 -4.09
C PRO A 66 8.18 -11.47 -5.47
N ASP A 67 8.35 -10.40 -6.25
CA ASP A 67 9.18 -10.39 -7.45
C ASP A 67 10.66 -10.12 -7.15
N SER A 68 11.49 -9.98 -8.20
CA SER A 68 12.92 -9.66 -8.10
C SER A 68 13.20 -8.29 -7.44
N ARG A 69 12.22 -7.42 -7.32
CA ARG A 69 12.30 -6.09 -6.72
C ARG A 69 11.71 -6.02 -5.30
N ALA A 70 11.30 -7.16 -4.74
CA ALA A 70 10.57 -7.28 -3.50
C ALA A 70 9.19 -6.57 -3.52
N ASP A 71 8.57 -6.47 -4.70
CA ASP A 71 7.19 -6.04 -4.84
C ASP A 71 6.28 -7.28 -4.88
N SER A 72 5.19 -7.30 -4.11
CA SER A 72 4.19 -8.38 -4.12
C SER A 72 2.83 -7.87 -4.58
N PRO A 73 1.90 -8.76 -4.94
CA PRO A 73 0.53 -8.37 -5.26
C PRO A 73 -0.08 -7.43 -4.22
N TRP A 74 0.06 -7.75 -2.92
CA TRP A 74 -0.45 -6.90 -1.84
C TRP A 74 0.20 -5.53 -1.80
N LEU A 75 1.55 -5.45 -1.82
CA LEU A 75 2.28 -4.19 -1.77
C LEU A 75 1.92 -3.26 -2.92
N VAL A 76 1.75 -3.81 -4.12
CA VAL A 76 1.42 -3.03 -5.33
C VAL A 76 0.02 -2.42 -5.26
N THR A 77 -0.93 -2.97 -4.49
CA THR A 77 -2.24 -2.31 -4.31
C THR A 77 -2.12 -0.91 -3.70
N GLY A 78 -1.16 -0.69 -2.79
CA GLY A 78 -0.86 0.64 -2.26
C GLY A 78 -0.25 1.58 -3.29
N VAL A 79 0.55 1.04 -4.22
CA VAL A 79 1.16 1.82 -5.31
C VAL A 79 0.12 2.26 -6.34
N THR A 80 -0.82 1.39 -6.70
CA THR A 80 -1.89 1.66 -7.67
C THR A 80 -3.07 2.43 -7.06
N GLY A 81 -3.27 2.31 -5.75
CA GLY A 81 -4.42 2.88 -5.05
C GLY A 81 -5.76 2.21 -5.34
N SER A 82 -5.74 1.02 -5.93
CA SER A 82 -6.96 0.30 -6.33
C SER A 82 -7.63 -0.35 -5.12
N VAL A 83 -8.69 0.27 -4.62
CA VAL A 83 -9.50 -0.25 -3.50
C VAL A 83 -10.16 -1.58 -3.87
N ARG A 84 -10.63 -1.72 -5.12
CA ARG A 84 -11.26 -2.96 -5.59
C ARG A 84 -10.27 -4.12 -5.60
N MET A 85 -9.05 -3.86 -6.08
CA MET A 85 -7.98 -4.85 -6.09
C MET A 85 -7.57 -5.23 -4.66
N MET A 86 -7.38 -4.25 -3.77
CA MET A 86 -7.11 -4.48 -2.35
C MET A 86 -8.12 -5.46 -1.74
N ARG A 87 -9.43 -5.17 -1.93
CA ARG A 87 -10.51 -6.03 -1.41
C ARG A 87 -10.54 -7.42 -2.03
N ALA A 88 -10.19 -7.55 -3.31
CA ALA A 88 -10.09 -8.83 -3.98
C ALA A 88 -8.97 -9.71 -3.43
N LEU A 89 -7.89 -9.12 -2.88
CA LEU A 89 -6.78 -9.84 -2.27
C LEU A 89 -7.00 -10.20 -0.80
N LEU A 90 -7.87 -9.49 -0.06
CA LEU A 90 -8.11 -9.74 1.37
C LEU A 90 -8.47 -11.21 1.70
N PRO A 91 -9.32 -11.92 0.92
CA PRO A 91 -9.64 -13.31 1.20
C PRO A 91 -8.45 -14.27 1.12
N ALA A 92 -7.38 -13.90 0.41
CA ALA A 92 -6.15 -14.69 0.32
C ALA A 92 -5.20 -14.52 1.51
N GLY A 93 -5.56 -13.68 2.51
CA GLY A 93 -4.77 -13.51 3.72
C GLY A 93 -3.43 -12.77 3.50
N PRO A 94 -3.44 -11.53 2.99
CA PRO A 94 -2.20 -10.79 2.79
C PRO A 94 -1.47 -10.52 4.11
N ASP A 95 -0.15 -10.60 4.10
CA ASP A 95 0.70 -10.18 5.21
C ASP A 95 0.83 -8.64 5.21
N LEU A 96 0.15 -8.00 6.15
CA LEU A 96 0.14 -6.54 6.30
C LEU A 96 1.49 -5.97 6.74
N THR A 97 2.40 -6.84 7.21
CA THR A 97 3.75 -6.46 7.67
C THR A 97 4.81 -6.61 6.59
N GLN A 98 4.45 -7.18 5.44
CA GLN A 98 5.35 -7.36 4.32
C GLN A 98 5.92 -6.03 3.83
N ARG A 99 7.22 -6.01 3.52
CA ARG A 99 7.97 -4.80 3.19
C ARG A 99 8.52 -4.86 1.77
N ASN A 100 8.41 -3.75 1.06
CA ASN A 100 9.09 -3.55 -0.22
C ASN A 100 10.61 -3.32 -0.04
N ARG A 101 11.34 -3.11 -1.15
CA ARG A 101 12.78 -2.83 -1.15
C ARG A 101 13.20 -1.60 -0.32
N PHE A 102 12.28 -0.68 -0.05
CA PHE A 102 12.53 0.49 0.80
C PHE A 102 12.11 0.25 2.27
N GLY A 103 11.66 -0.93 2.60
CA GLY A 103 11.18 -1.28 3.94
C GLY A 103 9.76 -0.78 4.25
N GLY A 104 9.04 -0.27 3.25
CA GLY A 104 7.68 0.25 3.40
C GLY A 104 6.63 -0.83 3.20
N ILE A 105 5.52 -0.71 3.92
CA ILE A 105 4.28 -1.48 3.74
C ILE A 105 3.35 -0.79 2.73
N SER A 106 2.25 -1.41 2.33
CA SER A 106 1.33 -0.89 1.29
C SER A 106 0.74 0.50 1.59
N LEU A 107 0.57 0.86 2.87
CA LEU A 107 0.04 2.15 3.30
C LEU A 107 0.97 3.33 2.91
N ILE A 108 2.28 3.11 2.95
CA ILE A 108 3.27 4.17 2.73
C ILE A 108 3.20 4.74 1.30
N PRO A 109 3.35 3.94 0.20
CA PRO A 109 3.23 4.49 -1.14
C PRO A 109 1.81 5.01 -1.46
N ALA A 110 0.78 4.52 -0.78
CA ALA A 110 -0.56 5.05 -0.93
C ALA A 110 -0.70 6.47 -0.34
N ALA A 111 -0.05 6.72 0.78
CA ALA A 111 -0.01 8.04 1.42
C ALA A 111 0.83 9.04 0.59
N GLU A 112 2.02 8.63 0.12
CA GLU A 112 2.89 9.37 -0.79
C GLU A 112 2.12 9.89 -2.02
N ARG A 113 1.32 9.03 -2.64
CA ARG A 113 0.60 9.33 -3.90
C ARG A 113 -0.75 10.01 -3.70
N GLY A 114 -1.17 10.23 -2.47
CA GLY A 114 -2.46 10.83 -2.17
C GLY A 114 -3.65 9.95 -2.58
N HIS A 115 -3.53 8.62 -2.46
CA HIS A 115 -4.60 7.66 -2.75
C HIS A 115 -5.63 7.62 -1.61
N VAL A 116 -6.40 8.69 -1.45
CA VAL A 116 -7.37 8.89 -0.36
C VAL A 116 -8.30 7.69 -0.17
N GLY A 117 -8.86 7.17 -1.27
CA GLY A 117 -9.77 6.02 -1.22
C GLY A 117 -9.12 4.76 -0.68
N TYR A 118 -7.90 4.48 -1.10
CA TYR A 118 -7.12 3.33 -0.64
C TYR A 118 -6.73 3.49 0.84
N VAL A 119 -6.17 4.64 1.22
CA VAL A 119 -5.80 4.92 2.62
C VAL A 119 -6.99 4.74 3.55
N ARG A 120 -8.16 5.31 3.19
CA ARG A 120 -9.39 5.13 3.95
C ARG A 120 -9.79 3.66 4.09
N ALA A 121 -9.78 2.91 2.99
CA ALA A 121 -10.21 1.53 2.99
C ALA A 121 -9.23 0.62 3.77
N VAL A 122 -7.93 0.73 3.55
CA VAL A 122 -6.96 -0.13 4.23
C VAL A 122 -6.93 0.13 5.74
N LEU A 123 -7.07 1.37 6.18
CA LEU A 123 -7.16 1.72 7.62
C LEU A 123 -8.46 1.25 8.27
N ALA A 124 -9.56 1.18 7.52
CA ALA A 124 -10.86 0.77 8.04
C ALA A 124 -11.09 -0.75 8.01
N GLU A 125 -10.47 -1.45 7.07
CA GLU A 125 -10.75 -2.86 6.76
C GLU A 125 -9.62 -3.81 7.17
N THR A 126 -8.50 -3.28 7.69
CA THR A 126 -7.33 -4.08 8.11
C THR A 126 -6.67 -3.51 9.37
N ASP A 127 -5.89 -4.36 10.05
CA ASP A 127 -5.08 -3.96 11.22
C ASP A 127 -3.68 -3.46 10.81
N VAL A 128 -3.58 -2.73 9.69
CA VAL A 128 -2.31 -2.19 9.22
C VAL A 128 -1.69 -1.24 10.24
N ARG A 129 -0.38 -1.38 10.48
CA ARG A 129 0.34 -0.49 11.41
C ARG A 129 0.50 0.91 10.83
N VAL A 130 -0.29 1.86 11.35
CA VAL A 130 -0.30 3.25 10.87
C VAL A 130 1.08 3.93 10.99
N ASP A 131 1.81 3.66 12.07
CA ASP A 131 3.14 4.23 12.36
C ASP A 131 4.29 3.29 11.96
N HIS A 132 4.08 2.44 10.93
CA HIS A 132 5.19 1.69 10.37
C HIS A 132 6.26 2.63 9.82
N VAL A 133 7.52 2.39 10.18
CA VAL A 133 8.68 3.17 9.74
C VAL A 133 9.46 2.40 8.68
N ASN A 134 9.73 3.02 7.53
CA ASN A 134 10.53 2.45 6.45
C ASN A 134 12.05 2.64 6.69
N ARG A 135 12.89 2.22 5.74
CA ARG A 135 14.35 2.32 5.84
C ARG A 135 14.89 3.75 5.81
N LEU A 136 14.09 4.72 5.35
CA LEU A 136 14.43 6.14 5.35
C LEU A 136 14.09 6.82 6.70
N GLY A 137 13.51 6.08 7.65
CA GLY A 137 13.01 6.62 8.90
C GLY A 137 11.64 7.30 8.76
N TRP A 138 10.89 7.03 7.67
CA TRP A 138 9.63 7.72 7.39
C TRP A 138 8.41 6.83 7.63
N THR A 139 7.39 7.40 8.26
CA THR A 139 6.04 6.85 8.36
C THR A 139 5.20 7.26 7.14
N ALA A 140 4.01 6.69 7.00
CA ALA A 140 3.04 7.13 6.00
C ALA A 140 2.69 8.62 6.15
N LEU A 141 2.62 9.12 7.40
CA LEU A 141 2.38 10.54 7.70
C LEU A 141 3.52 11.43 7.18
N LEU A 142 4.76 11.04 7.43
CA LEU A 142 5.95 11.76 6.93
C LEU A 142 6.01 11.72 5.40
N GLU A 143 5.79 10.57 4.74
CA GLU A 143 5.82 10.49 3.28
C GLU A 143 4.73 11.33 2.62
N ALA A 144 3.51 11.36 3.17
CA ALA A 144 2.44 12.21 2.66
C ALA A 144 2.81 13.71 2.67
N VAL A 145 3.64 14.13 3.63
CA VAL A 145 4.10 15.52 3.73
C VAL A 145 5.37 15.76 2.91
N ILE A 146 6.37 14.86 2.99
CA ILE A 146 7.69 15.05 2.38
C ILE A 146 7.63 14.89 0.85
N LEU A 147 6.89 13.93 0.35
CA LEU A 147 6.81 13.60 -1.08
C LEU A 147 5.51 14.11 -1.73
N GLY A 148 4.48 14.40 -0.94
CA GLY A 148 3.22 14.94 -1.41
C GLY A 148 3.32 16.36 -1.96
N ASP A 149 2.24 16.84 -2.56
CA ASP A 149 2.11 18.17 -3.17
C ASP A 149 1.49 19.23 -2.22
N GLY A 150 1.10 18.82 -1.00
CA GLY A 150 0.41 19.68 -0.03
C GLY A 150 -1.02 20.07 -0.39
N GLY A 151 -1.58 19.51 -1.46
CA GLY A 151 -2.94 19.76 -1.93
C GLY A 151 -4.01 18.98 -1.13
N SER A 152 -5.28 19.20 -1.51
CA SER A 152 -6.44 18.66 -0.78
C SER A 152 -6.43 17.13 -0.63
N ARG A 153 -5.85 16.39 -1.58
CA ARG A 153 -5.71 14.92 -1.45
C ARG A 153 -4.77 14.54 -0.32
N HIS A 154 -3.62 15.20 -0.21
CA HIS A 154 -2.67 14.95 0.88
C HIS A 154 -3.18 15.47 2.22
N GLU A 155 -3.93 16.58 2.24
CA GLU A 155 -4.63 17.01 3.45
C GLU A 155 -5.62 15.97 3.95
N GLU A 156 -6.39 15.34 3.05
CA GLU A 156 -7.34 14.29 3.44
C GLU A 156 -6.60 13.01 3.87
N VAL A 157 -5.51 12.61 3.21
CA VAL A 157 -4.67 11.50 3.65
C VAL A 157 -4.15 11.73 5.07
N VAL A 158 -3.60 12.92 5.36
CA VAL A 158 -3.12 13.27 6.69
C VAL A 158 -4.24 13.22 7.73
N ARG A 159 -5.46 13.73 7.40
CA ARG A 159 -6.62 13.60 8.31
C ARG A 159 -6.95 12.14 8.62
N LEU A 160 -6.95 11.27 7.59
CA LEU A 160 -7.25 9.85 7.76
C LEU A 160 -6.21 9.14 8.63
N LEU A 161 -4.93 9.40 8.40
CA LEU A 161 -3.84 8.82 9.18
C LEU A 161 -3.92 9.27 10.65
N LEU A 162 -4.13 10.56 10.92
CA LEU A 162 -4.29 11.10 12.26
C LEU A 162 -5.55 10.54 12.95
N ALA A 163 -6.66 10.39 12.23
CA ALA A 163 -7.87 9.78 12.77
C ALA A 163 -7.70 8.30 13.10
N ALA A 164 -6.80 7.59 12.40
CA ALA A 164 -6.43 6.20 12.67
C ALA A 164 -5.36 6.05 13.77
N GLY A 165 -4.96 7.15 14.42
CA GLY A 165 -4.03 7.14 15.54
C GLY A 165 -2.56 7.30 15.13
N ALA A 166 -2.25 7.82 13.93
CA ALA A 166 -0.88 8.16 13.59
C ALA A 166 -0.31 9.18 14.60
N ASP A 167 0.88 8.88 15.10
CA ASP A 167 1.57 9.78 16.03
C ASP A 167 2.17 10.99 15.30
N PRO A 168 1.63 12.22 15.56
CA PRO A 168 2.11 13.44 14.90
C PRO A 168 3.49 13.91 15.37
N TRP A 169 4.04 13.28 16.41
CA TRP A 169 5.34 13.62 16.99
C TRP A 169 6.48 12.76 16.45
N LEU A 170 6.17 11.67 15.75
CA LEU A 170 7.21 10.85 15.12
C LEU A 170 8.00 11.70 14.12
N ALA A 171 9.31 11.73 14.34
CA ALA A 171 10.25 12.45 13.52
C ALA A 171 11.02 11.48 12.61
N ASP A 172 11.58 12.01 11.52
CA ASP A 172 12.50 11.29 10.66
C ASP A 172 13.88 11.07 11.32
N SER A 173 14.82 10.49 10.59
CA SER A 173 16.20 10.25 11.08
C SER A 173 16.99 11.52 11.42
N GLU A 174 16.53 12.69 10.97
CA GLU A 174 17.13 14.00 11.28
C GLU A 174 16.43 14.69 12.46
N GLY A 175 15.45 14.04 13.07
CA GLY A 175 14.67 14.59 14.18
C GLY A 175 13.60 15.58 13.74
N VAL A 176 13.20 15.58 12.46
CA VAL A 176 12.24 16.53 11.88
C VAL A 176 10.87 15.87 11.80
N THR A 177 9.86 16.50 12.41
CA THR A 177 8.46 16.02 12.41
C THR A 177 7.73 16.35 11.08
N ALA A 178 6.61 15.67 10.84
CA ALA A 178 5.74 15.99 9.71
C ALA A 178 5.25 17.45 9.73
N TYR A 179 5.01 18.03 10.92
CA TYR A 179 4.65 19.44 11.07
C TYR A 179 5.77 20.37 10.59
N GLU A 180 7.00 20.14 11.02
CA GLU A 180 8.15 20.96 10.63
C GLU A 180 8.44 20.88 9.13
N HIS A 181 8.30 19.68 8.53
CA HIS A 181 8.37 19.51 7.08
C HIS A 181 7.27 20.31 6.35
N ALA A 182 6.03 20.27 6.84
CA ALA A 182 4.92 21.04 6.25
C ALA A 182 5.19 22.55 6.30
N VAL A 183 5.71 23.05 7.41
CA VAL A 183 6.11 24.48 7.56
C VAL A 183 7.23 24.84 6.58
N ARG A 184 8.31 24.06 6.54
CA ARG A 184 9.45 24.29 5.62
C ARG A 184 9.04 24.31 4.15
N ARG A 185 8.03 23.50 3.78
CA ARG A 185 7.49 23.41 2.42
C ARG A 185 6.40 24.44 2.11
N GLY A 186 5.98 25.25 3.10
CA GLY A 186 4.91 26.22 2.94
C GLY A 186 3.51 25.61 2.80
N PHE A 187 3.31 24.37 3.23
CA PHE A 187 2.04 23.65 3.16
C PHE A 187 1.13 24.06 4.34
N ALA A 188 0.58 25.26 4.28
CA ALA A 188 -0.17 25.86 5.38
C ALA A 188 -1.38 25.03 5.85
N GLY A 189 -2.05 24.30 4.94
CA GLY A 189 -3.17 23.40 5.27
C GLY A 189 -2.69 22.23 6.12
N LEU A 190 -1.63 21.54 5.67
CA LEU A 190 -1.03 20.43 6.40
C LEU A 190 -0.47 20.86 7.75
N ALA A 191 0.24 22.00 7.79
CA ALA A 191 0.80 22.52 9.03
C ALA A 191 -0.30 22.77 10.09
N ARG A 192 -1.42 23.37 9.71
CA ARG A 192 -2.56 23.57 10.64
C ARG A 192 -3.14 22.25 11.15
N LEU A 193 -3.31 21.25 10.27
CA LEU A 193 -3.83 19.94 10.67
C LEU A 193 -2.91 19.23 11.67
N LEU A 194 -1.61 19.27 11.41
CA LEU A 194 -0.60 18.61 12.24
C LEU A 194 -0.42 19.33 13.58
N ALA A 195 -0.39 20.67 13.60
CA ALA A 195 -0.37 21.44 14.84
C ALA A 195 -1.56 21.11 15.74
N ALA A 196 -2.78 21.10 15.18
CA ALA A 196 -3.97 20.76 15.93
C ALA A 196 -3.98 19.30 16.46
N ALA A 197 -3.29 18.39 15.79
CA ALA A 197 -3.13 17.00 16.27
C ALA A 197 -2.11 16.92 17.42
N GLN A 198 -0.99 17.64 17.30
CA GLN A 198 0.03 17.73 18.34
C GLN A 198 -0.52 18.34 19.64
N ASP A 199 -1.32 19.41 19.55
CA ASP A 199 -1.96 20.04 20.71
C ASP A 199 -2.87 19.07 21.47
N ARG A 200 -3.65 18.23 20.75
CA ARG A 200 -4.52 17.21 21.36
C ARG A 200 -3.73 16.10 22.07
N SER A 201 -2.66 15.64 21.43
CA SER A 201 -1.80 14.57 22.00
C SER A 201 -0.96 15.05 23.19
N GLY A 202 -0.58 16.33 23.22
CA GLY A 202 0.19 16.93 24.32
C GLY A 202 -0.65 17.29 25.56
N GLY A 203 -1.98 17.44 25.41
CA GLY A 203 -2.91 17.77 26.51
C GLY A 203 -3.23 16.61 27.44
N ASP A 204 -3.20 15.38 26.94
CA ASP A 204 -3.57 14.17 27.70
C ASP A 204 -2.45 13.71 28.65
N GLY A 205 -1.22 14.18 28.48
CA GLY A 205 -0.05 13.77 29.28
C GLY A 205 0.26 14.65 30.49
N ARG A 206 -0.50 15.75 30.76
CA ARG A 206 -0.21 16.71 31.83
C ARG A 206 -1.22 16.74 32.99
N SER A 207 -2.06 15.74 33.14
CA SER A 207 -2.98 15.60 34.26
C SER A 207 -2.60 14.37 35.10
N GLY A 208 -1.53 14.48 35.83
CA GLY A 208 -1.16 13.57 36.92
C GLY A 208 -0.71 14.38 38.12
N PRO A 209 -1.10 13.95 39.35
CA PRO A 209 -1.02 14.76 40.58
C PRO A 209 0.39 15.01 41.04
#